data_1d8f1f8d3908f27a12e519f066ef0f38
#
_entry.id   1d8f1f8d3908f27a12e519f066ef0f38
#
_cell.length_a   1.000
_cell.length_b   1.000
_cell.length_c   1.000
_cell.angle_alpha   90.00
_cell.angle_beta   90.00
_cell.angle_gamma   90.00
#
_symmetry.space_group_name_H-M   'P 1'
#
loop_
_entity.id
_entity.type
_entity.pdbx_description
1 polymer ?
#
loop_
_entity_poly.entity_id
_entity_poly.type
_entity_poly.pdbx_seq_one_letter_code
_entity_poly.pdbx_strand_id
1 'polypeptide(L)'
;MIDLRSDTVTRPSRAMLEEMMAAPVGDDVYGDDPTVNELQRYAAELSGKEAALFMPTGTQANLVALLSHCERGEEYIVGQGAHNYLYEAGGAAVLGSIQPQPIDAAPDGSLPLDKVAAKIKADDIHFARTKLLSLENTHNGKVLPREYLKAAWEFTRERKLGLHADGARIFNAVVEYGCELKEITQYCDSFTICLSKGLGTPVGSLLVGNTDYIKRANRWRKMTGGGMRQAGILAAAGLYALKNNVARLKDDHDNAAWMAAQLREIGADVMRHDTNMLFVRVGEDRAAALGEFMKTRGVLINASPVVRLVMHLDVSREQLADVVKHWQAFLQR
;
A
#
# COMPACT_ATOMS: atom_id res chain seq x y z
N MET A 1 21.54 13.31 -2.55
CA MET A 1 20.73 12.84 -3.70
C MET A 1 19.29 12.82 -3.24
N ILE A 2 18.38 13.46 -3.98
CA ILE A 2 16.97 13.56 -3.67
C ILE A 2 16.24 12.49 -4.50
N ASP A 3 15.59 11.52 -3.85
CA ASP A 3 14.92 10.42 -4.55
C ASP A 3 13.40 10.55 -4.42
N LEU A 4 12.71 10.85 -5.52
CA LEU A 4 11.25 11.05 -5.58
C LEU A 4 10.54 9.94 -6.36
N ARG A 5 11.20 8.80 -6.60
CA ARG A 5 10.64 7.67 -7.37
C ARG A 5 9.51 6.97 -6.63
N SER A 6 9.68 6.77 -5.31
CA SER A 6 8.72 6.07 -4.45
C SER A 6 9.07 6.28 -2.97
N ASP A 7 8.09 6.18 -2.08
CA ASP A 7 8.30 6.08 -0.64
C ASP A 7 8.91 4.73 -0.18
N THR A 8 9.08 3.78 -1.08
CA THR A 8 9.80 2.51 -0.84
C THR A 8 11.32 2.68 -0.71
N VAL A 9 11.85 3.85 -1.03
CA VAL A 9 13.29 4.17 -0.90
C VAL A 9 13.66 4.69 0.48
N THR A 10 12.69 4.88 1.36
CA THR A 10 12.89 5.38 2.73
C THR A 10 13.82 4.50 3.54
N ARG A 11 14.55 5.13 4.44
CA ARG A 11 15.53 4.48 5.31
C ARG A 11 15.09 4.57 6.76
N PRO A 12 15.39 3.54 7.58
CA PRO A 12 15.10 3.59 8.99
C PRO A 12 15.88 4.73 9.67
N SER A 13 15.19 5.50 10.52
CA SER A 13 15.83 6.53 11.33
C SER A 13 16.79 5.92 12.35
N ARG A 14 17.72 6.74 12.90
CA ARG A 14 18.62 6.27 13.94
C ARG A 14 17.87 5.75 15.16
N ALA A 15 16.83 6.42 15.61
CA ALA A 15 16.02 5.96 16.72
C ALA A 15 15.35 4.62 16.44
N MET A 16 14.82 4.40 15.22
CA MET A 16 14.27 3.11 14.80
C MET A 16 15.33 2.01 14.82
N LEU A 17 16.56 2.29 14.36
CA LEU A 17 17.67 1.32 14.40
C LEU A 17 18.07 0.96 15.83
N GLU A 18 18.07 1.92 16.76
CA GLU A 18 18.34 1.69 18.17
C GLU A 18 17.27 0.78 18.81
N GLU A 19 15.99 0.97 18.52
CA GLU A 19 14.90 0.08 18.93
C GLU A 19 15.07 -1.34 18.36
N MET A 20 15.46 -1.47 17.08
CA MET A 20 15.75 -2.76 16.45
C MET A 20 16.90 -3.50 17.14
N MET A 21 17.95 -2.79 17.52
CA MET A 21 19.11 -3.37 18.20
C MET A 21 18.80 -3.81 19.65
N ALA A 22 17.87 -3.13 20.31
CA ALA A 22 17.47 -3.41 21.69
C ALA A 22 16.32 -4.45 21.78
N ALA A 23 15.74 -4.87 20.64
CA ALA A 23 14.56 -5.70 20.63
C ALA A 23 14.79 -7.08 21.29
N PRO A 24 13.95 -7.50 22.24
CA PRO A 24 13.94 -8.88 22.71
C PRO A 24 13.43 -9.78 21.57
N VAL A 25 14.08 -10.93 21.39
CA VAL A 25 13.78 -11.86 20.30
C VAL A 25 13.53 -13.28 20.82
N GLY A 26 12.79 -14.04 20.03
CA GLY A 26 12.53 -15.46 20.20
C GLY A 26 12.24 -16.09 18.84
N ASP A 27 11.84 -17.35 18.80
CA ASP A 27 11.50 -18.00 17.53
C ASP A 27 10.03 -17.74 17.18
N ASP A 28 9.78 -16.91 16.13
CA ASP A 28 8.44 -16.57 15.66
C ASP A 28 7.63 -17.80 15.20
N VAL A 29 8.30 -18.85 14.69
CA VAL A 29 7.63 -20.07 14.25
C VAL A 29 7.04 -20.86 15.42
N TYR A 30 7.67 -20.78 16.60
CA TYR A 30 7.12 -21.34 17.85
C TYR A 30 6.18 -20.37 18.57
N GLY A 31 6.08 -19.12 18.10
CA GLY A 31 5.30 -18.07 18.77
C GLY A 31 6.02 -17.44 19.97
N ASP A 32 7.33 -17.64 20.10
CA ASP A 32 8.13 -17.23 21.26
C ASP A 32 8.75 -15.84 21.09
N ASP A 33 8.69 -15.22 19.90
CA ASP A 33 9.25 -13.88 19.69
C ASP A 33 8.34 -12.81 20.30
N PRO A 34 8.75 -12.18 21.44
CA PRO A 34 7.87 -11.26 22.14
C PRO A 34 7.61 -9.96 21.35
N THR A 35 8.57 -9.53 20.53
CA THR A 35 8.45 -8.30 19.75
C THR A 35 7.54 -8.49 18.54
N VAL A 36 7.60 -9.64 17.87
CA VAL A 36 6.65 -10.00 16.80
C VAL A 36 5.24 -10.10 17.39
N ASN A 37 5.07 -10.77 18.52
CA ASN A 37 3.78 -10.92 19.19
C ASN A 37 3.19 -9.55 19.56
N GLU A 38 3.99 -8.63 20.09
CA GLU A 38 3.58 -7.27 20.43
C GLU A 38 3.17 -6.47 19.19
N LEU A 39 3.94 -6.53 18.09
CA LEU A 39 3.61 -5.86 16.84
C LEU A 39 2.25 -6.33 16.31
N GLN A 40 2.03 -7.66 16.30
CA GLN A 40 0.79 -8.27 15.81
C GLN A 40 -0.40 -7.86 16.68
N ARG A 41 -0.25 -7.92 18.02
CA ARG A 41 -1.26 -7.48 18.97
C ARG A 41 -1.61 -5.99 18.77
N TYR A 42 -0.60 -5.13 18.70
CA TYR A 42 -0.78 -3.69 18.52
C TYR A 42 -1.50 -3.33 17.21
N ALA A 43 -1.14 -3.99 16.11
CA ALA A 43 -1.81 -3.78 14.83
C ALA A 43 -3.28 -4.23 14.84
N ALA A 44 -3.58 -5.35 15.50
CA ALA A 44 -4.96 -5.83 15.70
C ALA A 44 -5.77 -4.81 16.50
N GLU A 45 -5.24 -4.30 17.61
CA GLU A 45 -5.88 -3.27 18.46
C GLU A 45 -6.16 -1.98 17.70
N LEU A 46 -5.14 -1.43 17.00
CA LEU A 46 -5.30 -0.20 16.21
C LEU A 46 -6.40 -0.31 15.16
N SER A 47 -6.57 -1.47 14.60
CA SER A 47 -7.51 -1.72 13.51
C SER A 47 -8.90 -2.18 13.97
N GLY A 48 -9.06 -2.51 15.25
CA GLY A 48 -10.30 -3.11 15.76
C GLY A 48 -10.57 -4.51 15.22
N LYS A 49 -9.54 -5.23 14.75
CA LYS A 49 -9.61 -6.62 14.31
C LYS A 49 -9.06 -7.57 15.37
N GLU A 50 -9.33 -8.85 15.20
CA GLU A 50 -8.99 -9.86 16.21
C GLU A 50 -7.52 -10.27 16.19
N ALA A 51 -6.88 -10.28 15.03
CA ALA A 51 -5.52 -10.77 14.87
C ALA A 51 -4.78 -10.11 13.69
N ALA A 52 -3.46 -10.14 13.76
CA ALA A 52 -2.57 -9.74 12.68
C ALA A 52 -1.43 -10.76 12.51
N LEU A 53 -0.79 -10.75 11.34
CA LEU A 53 0.31 -11.62 10.99
C LEU A 53 1.43 -10.83 10.33
N PHE A 54 2.62 -10.84 10.92
CA PHE A 54 3.79 -10.17 10.39
C PHE A 54 4.42 -10.96 9.24
N MET A 55 4.75 -10.28 8.16
CA MET A 55 5.31 -10.84 6.94
C MET A 55 6.48 -10.00 6.42
N PRO A 56 7.46 -10.61 5.72
CA PRO A 56 8.63 -9.90 5.19
C PRO A 56 8.29 -8.81 4.16
N THR A 57 7.25 -9.00 3.34
CA THR A 57 6.92 -8.07 2.23
C THR A 57 5.42 -7.88 2.05
N GLY A 58 5.03 -6.72 1.46
CA GLY A 58 3.65 -6.46 1.06
C GLY A 58 3.14 -7.43 -0.01
N THR A 59 3.99 -7.79 -0.97
CA THR A 59 3.66 -8.78 -2.01
C THR A 59 3.29 -10.14 -1.41
N GLN A 60 4.04 -10.61 -0.40
CA GLN A 60 3.69 -11.84 0.28
C GLN A 60 2.39 -11.68 1.08
N ALA A 61 2.19 -10.54 1.74
CA ALA A 61 0.96 -10.29 2.50
C ALA A 61 -0.28 -10.32 1.58
N ASN A 62 -0.22 -9.69 0.42
CA ASN A 62 -1.29 -9.72 -0.57
C ASN A 62 -1.52 -11.12 -1.14
N LEU A 63 -0.45 -11.83 -1.52
CA LEU A 63 -0.56 -13.20 -2.00
C LEU A 63 -1.22 -14.11 -0.94
N VAL A 64 -0.73 -14.07 0.28
CA VAL A 64 -1.29 -14.86 1.40
C VAL A 64 -2.73 -14.45 1.69
N ALA A 65 -3.08 -13.17 1.54
CA ALA A 65 -4.46 -12.72 1.68
C ALA A 65 -5.37 -13.40 0.64
N LEU A 66 -4.98 -13.38 -0.63
CA LEU A 66 -5.75 -14.02 -1.71
C LEU A 66 -5.86 -15.53 -1.52
N LEU A 67 -4.76 -16.21 -1.18
CA LEU A 67 -4.72 -17.65 -0.86
C LEU A 67 -5.57 -18.04 0.37
N SER A 68 -5.84 -17.08 1.26
CA SER A 68 -6.66 -17.31 2.45
C SER A 68 -8.14 -17.05 2.22
N HIS A 69 -8.49 -16.24 1.21
CA HIS A 69 -9.87 -15.95 0.82
C HIS A 69 -10.42 -16.89 -0.23
N CYS A 70 -9.58 -17.29 -1.18
CA CYS A 70 -9.97 -18.06 -2.34
C CYS A 70 -9.30 -19.43 -2.36
N GLU A 71 -10.02 -20.41 -2.86
CA GLU A 71 -9.52 -21.74 -3.17
C GLU A 71 -9.11 -21.84 -4.65
N ARG A 72 -8.42 -22.92 -4.98
CA ARG A 72 -8.04 -23.23 -6.35
C ARG A 72 -9.25 -23.30 -7.28
N GLY A 73 -9.23 -22.57 -8.40
CA GLY A 73 -10.33 -22.49 -9.36
C GLY A 73 -11.40 -21.48 -9.02
N GLU A 74 -11.24 -20.74 -7.92
CA GLU A 74 -12.07 -19.58 -7.60
C GLU A 74 -11.50 -18.29 -8.19
N GLU A 75 -12.24 -17.19 -8.12
CA GLU A 75 -11.81 -15.89 -8.65
C GLU A 75 -12.02 -14.75 -7.67
N TYR A 76 -11.22 -13.69 -7.88
CA TYR A 76 -11.39 -12.42 -7.19
C TYR A 76 -11.57 -11.29 -8.20
N ILE A 77 -12.47 -10.34 -7.89
CA ILE A 77 -12.65 -9.10 -8.65
C ILE A 77 -11.70 -8.05 -8.09
N VAL A 78 -11.00 -7.35 -8.98
CA VAL A 78 -9.91 -6.43 -8.63
C VAL A 78 -9.84 -5.26 -9.59
N GLY A 79 -9.24 -4.14 -9.17
CA GLY A 79 -8.95 -3.01 -10.09
C GLY A 79 -7.88 -3.37 -11.13
N GLN A 80 -8.09 -2.97 -12.39
CA GLN A 80 -7.13 -3.17 -13.49
C GLN A 80 -5.73 -2.60 -13.16
N GLY A 81 -5.63 -1.54 -12.36
CA GLY A 81 -4.37 -0.92 -11.92
C GLY A 81 -3.94 -1.31 -10.51
N ALA A 82 -4.61 -2.28 -9.86
CA ALA A 82 -4.29 -2.69 -8.50
C ALA A 82 -2.96 -3.44 -8.43
N HIS A 83 -2.23 -3.24 -7.33
CA HIS A 83 -0.88 -3.78 -7.16
C HIS A 83 -0.86 -5.30 -7.16
N ASN A 84 -1.79 -5.95 -6.44
CA ASN A 84 -1.88 -7.40 -6.34
C ASN A 84 -2.36 -8.10 -7.63
N TYR A 85 -2.77 -7.34 -8.64
CA TYR A 85 -3.04 -7.85 -9.99
C TYR A 85 -1.87 -7.58 -10.94
N LEU A 86 -1.37 -6.33 -10.98
CA LEU A 86 -0.48 -5.86 -12.04
C LEU A 86 1.02 -6.02 -11.70
N TYR A 87 1.41 -5.91 -10.41
CA TYR A 87 2.80 -5.74 -10.00
C TYR A 87 3.35 -6.86 -9.09
N GLU A 88 2.66 -8.02 -9.00
CA GLU A 88 3.05 -9.13 -8.15
C GLU A 88 3.30 -10.43 -8.95
N ALA A 89 3.77 -10.26 -10.19
CA ALA A 89 4.22 -11.35 -11.09
C ALA A 89 3.15 -12.45 -11.32
N GLY A 90 1.86 -12.11 -11.19
CA GLY A 90 0.76 -13.08 -11.37
C GLY A 90 0.68 -14.12 -10.26
N GLY A 91 1.21 -13.82 -9.06
CA GLY A 91 1.34 -14.78 -7.96
C GLY A 91 0.03 -15.48 -7.59
N ALA A 92 -1.10 -14.79 -7.57
CA ALA A 92 -2.40 -15.38 -7.29
C ALA A 92 -2.78 -16.48 -8.29
N ALA A 93 -2.55 -16.24 -9.58
CA ALA A 93 -2.82 -17.22 -10.64
C ALA A 93 -1.82 -18.39 -10.61
N VAL A 94 -0.53 -18.09 -10.48
CA VAL A 94 0.54 -19.12 -10.58
C VAL A 94 0.60 -19.99 -9.33
N LEU A 95 0.58 -19.41 -8.14
CA LEU A 95 0.74 -20.15 -6.88
C LEU A 95 -0.61 -20.59 -6.27
N GLY A 96 -1.64 -19.75 -6.43
CA GLY A 96 -2.96 -20.03 -5.87
C GLY A 96 -3.91 -20.71 -6.84
N SER A 97 -3.63 -20.70 -8.14
CA SER A 97 -4.60 -21.08 -9.19
C SER A 97 -5.92 -20.31 -9.06
N ILE A 98 -5.83 -19.04 -8.64
CA ILE A 98 -6.95 -18.13 -8.43
C ILE A 98 -7.06 -17.22 -9.64
N GLN A 99 -8.22 -17.17 -10.28
CA GLN A 99 -8.43 -16.35 -11.47
C GLN A 99 -8.64 -14.88 -11.07
N PRO A 100 -7.84 -13.92 -11.59
CA PRO A 100 -8.15 -12.50 -11.44
C PRO A 100 -9.26 -12.10 -12.43
N GLN A 101 -10.19 -11.26 -11.98
CA GLN A 101 -11.20 -10.62 -12.81
C GLN A 101 -11.03 -9.10 -12.68
N PRO A 102 -10.16 -8.47 -13.51
CA PRO A 102 -9.90 -7.05 -13.42
C PRO A 102 -11.05 -6.22 -14.01
N ILE A 103 -11.30 -5.07 -13.40
CA ILE A 103 -12.23 -4.03 -13.88
C ILE A 103 -11.60 -2.65 -13.76
N ASP A 104 -12.02 -1.71 -14.61
CA ASP A 104 -11.55 -0.34 -14.57
C ASP A 104 -12.08 0.39 -13.34
N ALA A 105 -11.18 1.05 -12.62
CA ALA A 105 -11.53 1.91 -11.51
C ALA A 105 -12.16 3.24 -12.01
N ALA A 106 -13.00 3.82 -11.18
CA ALA A 106 -13.51 5.19 -11.36
C ALA A 106 -12.39 6.22 -11.12
N PRO A 107 -12.60 7.49 -11.52
CA PRO A 107 -11.60 8.55 -11.34
C PRO A 107 -11.15 8.78 -9.90
N ASP A 108 -11.98 8.44 -8.90
CA ASP A 108 -11.65 8.51 -7.46
C ASP A 108 -10.89 7.28 -6.93
N GLY A 109 -10.69 6.26 -7.77
CA GLY A 109 -10.01 5.01 -7.41
C GLY A 109 -10.95 3.88 -6.96
N SER A 110 -12.25 4.16 -6.79
CA SER A 110 -13.25 3.15 -6.44
C SER A 110 -13.53 2.19 -7.60
N LEU A 111 -14.00 0.99 -7.29
CA LEU A 111 -14.51 0.05 -8.29
C LEU A 111 -16.03 0.19 -8.39
N PRO A 112 -16.59 0.65 -9.54
CA PRO A 112 -18.03 0.84 -9.68
C PRO A 112 -18.80 -0.45 -9.36
N LEU A 113 -19.70 -0.40 -8.36
CA LEU A 113 -20.37 -1.61 -7.85
C LEU A 113 -21.31 -2.26 -8.85
N ASP A 114 -21.84 -1.51 -9.80
CA ASP A 114 -22.58 -2.03 -10.96
C ASP A 114 -21.69 -2.87 -11.88
N LYS A 115 -20.46 -2.42 -12.15
CA LYS A 115 -19.46 -3.19 -12.89
C LYS A 115 -19.01 -4.42 -12.11
N VAL A 116 -18.81 -4.30 -10.79
CA VAL A 116 -18.52 -5.45 -9.92
C VAL A 116 -19.65 -6.47 -10.01
N ALA A 117 -20.91 -6.02 -9.88
CA ALA A 117 -22.10 -6.89 -9.97
C ALA A 117 -22.16 -7.64 -11.31
N ALA A 118 -21.87 -6.96 -12.41
CA ALA A 118 -21.87 -7.55 -13.76
C ALA A 118 -20.78 -8.62 -13.98
N LYS A 119 -19.77 -8.68 -13.10
CA LYS A 119 -18.68 -9.66 -13.16
C LYS A 119 -18.86 -10.85 -12.22
N ILE A 120 -19.79 -10.79 -11.28
CA ILE A 120 -20.12 -11.92 -10.42
C ILE A 120 -20.81 -12.99 -11.27
N LYS A 121 -20.22 -14.17 -11.28
CA LYS A 121 -20.70 -15.29 -12.11
C LYS A 121 -21.76 -16.11 -11.39
N ALA A 122 -22.64 -16.72 -12.16
CA ALA A 122 -23.58 -17.70 -11.64
C ALA A 122 -22.84 -18.96 -11.14
N ASP A 123 -23.42 -19.66 -10.17
CA ASP A 123 -22.91 -20.97 -9.76
C ASP A 123 -23.25 -22.01 -10.82
N ASP A 124 -22.37 -22.14 -11.81
CA ASP A 124 -22.49 -22.99 -12.98
C ASP A 124 -21.13 -23.60 -13.31
N ILE A 125 -21.13 -24.83 -13.84
CA ILE A 125 -19.91 -25.60 -14.12
C ILE A 125 -18.96 -24.93 -15.13
N HIS A 126 -19.44 -23.97 -15.91
CA HIS A 126 -18.64 -23.23 -16.91
C HIS A 126 -17.82 -22.08 -16.33
N PHE A 127 -18.06 -21.70 -15.08
CA PHE A 127 -17.46 -20.49 -14.51
C PHE A 127 -16.62 -20.78 -13.28
N ALA A 128 -15.54 -19.99 -13.10
CA ALA A 128 -14.90 -19.86 -11.80
C ALA A 128 -15.86 -19.22 -10.79
N ARG A 129 -15.87 -19.70 -9.55
CA ARG A 129 -16.71 -19.12 -8.51
C ARG A 129 -16.13 -17.79 -8.04
N THR A 130 -16.90 -16.71 -8.13
CA THR A 130 -16.53 -15.42 -7.61
C THR A 130 -16.62 -15.41 -6.08
N LYS A 131 -15.50 -15.14 -5.39
CA LYS A 131 -15.40 -15.24 -3.92
C LYS A 131 -15.00 -13.96 -3.22
N LEU A 132 -14.28 -13.07 -3.90
CA LEU A 132 -13.63 -11.95 -3.25
C LEU A 132 -13.75 -10.68 -4.09
N LEU A 133 -14.04 -9.56 -3.45
CA LEU A 133 -13.75 -8.22 -3.94
C LEU A 133 -12.46 -7.74 -3.27
N SER A 134 -11.45 -7.38 -4.07
CA SER A 134 -10.18 -6.83 -3.61
C SER A 134 -10.07 -5.35 -3.97
N LEU A 135 -10.02 -4.49 -2.97
CA LEU A 135 -9.85 -3.06 -3.09
C LEU A 135 -8.40 -2.66 -2.79
N GLU A 136 -8.00 -1.45 -3.18
CA GLU A 136 -6.70 -0.85 -2.83
C GLU A 136 -6.93 0.54 -2.22
N ASN A 137 -6.46 0.78 -1.01
CA ASN A 137 -6.58 2.05 -0.32
C ASN A 137 -5.25 2.43 0.37
N THR A 138 -4.52 3.45 -0.12
CA THR A 138 -4.89 4.41 -1.20
C THR A 138 -4.59 3.84 -2.58
N HIS A 139 -5.44 4.13 -3.59
CA HIS A 139 -5.17 3.77 -4.97
C HIS A 139 -4.40 4.87 -5.71
N ASN A 140 -3.12 4.67 -5.97
CA ASN A 140 -2.24 5.68 -6.57
C ASN A 140 -2.30 7.05 -5.86
N GLY A 141 -2.29 7.04 -4.52
CA GLY A 141 -2.40 8.21 -3.66
C GLY A 141 -3.83 8.61 -3.33
N LYS A 142 -4.83 8.23 -4.10
CA LYS A 142 -6.23 8.56 -3.87
C LYS A 142 -6.81 7.74 -2.73
N VAL A 143 -7.47 8.42 -1.82
CA VAL A 143 -8.19 7.80 -0.72
C VAL A 143 -9.59 7.43 -1.18
N LEU A 144 -10.00 6.18 -0.99
CA LEU A 144 -11.35 5.72 -1.34
C LEU A 144 -12.41 6.43 -0.47
N PRO A 145 -13.50 6.97 -1.05
CA PRO A 145 -14.55 7.62 -0.26
C PRO A 145 -15.12 6.73 0.85
N ARG A 146 -15.38 7.29 2.02
CA ARG A 146 -15.92 6.52 3.17
C ARG A 146 -17.27 5.87 2.85
N GLU A 147 -18.12 6.61 2.17
CA GLU A 147 -19.44 6.15 1.72
C GLU A 147 -19.30 4.95 0.77
N TYR A 148 -18.28 4.97 -0.08
CA TYR A 148 -17.97 3.85 -0.96
C TYR A 148 -17.49 2.61 -0.18
N LEU A 149 -16.63 2.77 0.83
CA LEU A 149 -16.17 1.65 1.66
C LEU A 149 -17.35 0.94 2.33
N LYS A 150 -18.29 1.74 2.89
CA LYS A 150 -19.52 1.21 3.48
C LYS A 150 -20.41 0.52 2.44
N ALA A 151 -20.64 1.15 1.30
CA ALA A 151 -21.45 0.58 0.22
C ALA A 151 -20.84 -0.73 -0.33
N ALA A 152 -19.52 -0.78 -0.52
CA ALA A 152 -18.81 -1.99 -0.94
C ALA A 152 -18.92 -3.12 0.09
N TRP A 153 -18.84 -2.78 1.39
CA TRP A 153 -19.07 -3.74 2.46
C TRP A 153 -20.48 -4.32 2.43
N GLU A 154 -21.51 -3.48 2.39
CA GLU A 154 -22.90 -3.90 2.32
C GLU A 154 -23.15 -4.75 1.06
N PHE A 155 -22.65 -4.30 -0.09
CA PHE A 155 -22.72 -5.02 -1.35
C PHE A 155 -22.12 -6.43 -1.27
N THR A 156 -20.94 -6.57 -0.66
CA THR A 156 -20.30 -7.90 -0.53
C THR A 156 -21.05 -8.81 0.44
N ARG A 157 -21.63 -8.27 1.51
CA ARG A 157 -22.47 -9.07 2.45
C ARG A 157 -23.69 -9.65 1.76
N GLU A 158 -24.43 -8.82 1.00
CA GLU A 158 -25.61 -9.28 0.24
C GLU A 158 -25.28 -10.40 -0.74
N ARG A 159 -24.07 -10.38 -1.32
CA ARG A 159 -23.62 -11.32 -2.35
C ARG A 159 -22.74 -12.45 -1.82
N LYS A 160 -22.54 -12.53 -0.51
CA LYS A 160 -21.72 -13.55 0.16
C LYS A 160 -20.27 -13.60 -0.37
N LEU A 161 -19.73 -12.44 -0.72
CA LEU A 161 -18.33 -12.26 -1.11
C LEU A 161 -17.49 -11.87 0.10
N GLY A 162 -16.21 -12.23 0.09
CA GLY A 162 -15.21 -11.61 0.94
C GLY A 162 -14.88 -10.20 0.47
N LEU A 163 -14.40 -9.35 1.38
CA LEU A 163 -13.84 -8.03 1.06
C LEU A 163 -12.46 -7.89 1.66
N HIS A 164 -11.46 -7.82 0.80
CA HIS A 164 -10.06 -7.55 1.17
C HIS A 164 -9.65 -6.15 0.70
N ALA A 165 -8.87 -5.45 1.51
CA ALA A 165 -8.27 -4.17 1.13
C ALA A 165 -6.73 -4.27 1.16
N ASP A 166 -6.08 -4.08 0.00
CA ASP A 166 -4.66 -3.75 -0.01
C ASP A 166 -4.48 -2.37 0.61
N GLY A 167 -3.98 -2.36 1.83
CA GLY A 167 -3.75 -1.16 2.63
C GLY A 167 -2.28 -0.73 2.62
N ALA A 168 -1.58 -0.91 1.50
CA ALA A 168 -0.16 -0.58 1.38
C ALA A 168 0.17 0.85 1.83
N ARG A 169 -0.80 1.78 1.74
CA ARG A 169 -0.71 3.16 2.25
C ARG A 169 -1.94 3.55 3.05
N ILE A 170 -2.53 2.64 3.79
CA ILE A 170 -3.78 2.89 4.54
C ILE A 170 -3.63 4.01 5.57
N PHE A 171 -2.45 4.21 6.13
CA PHE A 171 -2.21 5.31 7.06
C PHE A 171 -2.19 6.69 6.38
N ASN A 172 -1.91 6.77 5.08
CA ASN A 172 -2.15 8.02 4.33
C ASN A 172 -3.66 8.31 4.27
N ALA A 173 -4.52 7.30 4.13
CA ALA A 173 -5.97 7.50 4.20
C ALA A 173 -6.43 7.92 5.61
N VAL A 174 -5.87 7.32 6.66
CA VAL A 174 -6.13 7.69 8.07
C VAL A 174 -5.82 9.17 8.32
N VAL A 175 -4.64 9.62 7.87
CA VAL A 175 -4.18 11.02 8.04
C VAL A 175 -5.02 11.97 7.20
N GLU A 176 -5.34 11.62 5.96
CA GLU A 176 -6.17 12.46 5.08
C GLU A 176 -7.59 12.65 5.65
N TYR A 177 -8.17 11.60 6.21
CA TYR A 177 -9.48 11.66 6.83
C TYR A 177 -9.48 12.26 8.24
N GLY A 178 -8.33 12.33 8.91
CA GLY A 178 -8.25 12.71 10.31
C GLY A 178 -9.05 11.76 11.22
N CYS A 179 -8.95 10.45 10.99
CA CYS A 179 -9.74 9.43 11.67
C CYS A 179 -8.87 8.33 12.29
N GLU A 180 -9.46 7.44 13.06
CA GLU A 180 -8.80 6.23 13.53
C GLU A 180 -8.81 5.13 12.47
N LEU A 181 -7.80 4.26 12.47
CA LEU A 181 -7.69 3.15 11.51
C LEU A 181 -8.94 2.26 11.52
N LYS A 182 -9.49 1.97 12.69
CA LYS A 182 -10.69 1.12 12.84
C LYS A 182 -11.92 1.67 12.13
N GLU A 183 -12.01 2.99 11.92
CA GLU A 183 -13.13 3.60 11.20
C GLU A 183 -13.13 3.27 9.70
N ILE A 184 -11.95 2.96 9.16
CA ILE A 184 -11.79 2.49 7.77
C ILE A 184 -11.94 0.96 7.72
N THR A 185 -11.21 0.26 8.57
CA THR A 185 -11.05 -1.19 8.51
C THR A 185 -12.28 -1.98 8.97
N GLN A 186 -13.24 -1.34 9.64
CA GLN A 186 -14.53 -1.97 9.94
C GLN A 186 -15.27 -2.46 8.68
N TYR A 187 -15.01 -1.86 7.53
CA TYR A 187 -15.65 -2.17 6.25
C TYR A 187 -14.84 -3.14 5.37
N CYS A 188 -14.10 -4.08 5.97
CA CYS A 188 -13.46 -5.18 5.25
C CYS A 188 -13.28 -6.40 6.16
N ASP A 189 -13.16 -7.58 5.56
CA ASP A 189 -12.85 -8.83 6.29
C ASP A 189 -11.39 -8.89 6.67
N SER A 190 -10.53 -8.45 5.78
CA SER A 190 -9.08 -8.40 5.97
C SER A 190 -8.44 -7.23 5.21
N PHE A 191 -7.28 -6.83 5.65
CA PHE A 191 -6.47 -5.83 4.95
C PHE A 191 -4.99 -6.02 5.22
N THR A 192 -4.16 -5.40 4.38
CA THR A 192 -2.71 -5.35 4.59
C THR A 192 -2.27 -3.96 5.08
N ILE A 193 -1.14 -3.91 5.78
CA ILE A 193 -0.40 -2.71 6.12
C ILE A 193 1.04 -2.90 5.62
N CYS A 194 1.52 -2.07 4.70
CA CYS A 194 2.93 -2.06 4.35
C CYS A 194 3.68 -1.11 5.28
N LEU A 195 4.68 -1.63 5.99
CA LEU A 195 5.50 -0.86 6.92
C LEU A 195 6.69 -0.17 6.22
N SER A 196 7.18 -0.75 5.11
CA SER A 196 8.39 -0.34 4.40
C SER A 196 8.13 0.68 3.27
N LYS A 197 7.33 1.69 3.55
CA LYS A 197 7.04 2.84 2.67
C LYS A 197 7.11 4.14 3.47
N GLY A 198 6.10 4.98 3.44
CA GLY A 198 6.05 6.24 4.20
C GLY A 198 6.26 6.08 5.70
N LEU A 199 6.02 4.90 6.26
CA LEU A 199 6.30 4.58 7.66
C LEU A 199 7.79 4.35 7.96
N GLY A 200 8.64 4.13 6.95
CA GLY A 200 10.10 4.17 7.05
C GLY A 200 10.76 2.92 7.62
N THR A 201 10.08 1.77 7.71
CA THR A 201 10.76 0.53 8.11
C THR A 201 11.59 -0.05 6.97
N PRO A 202 12.69 -0.79 7.26
CA PRO A 202 13.52 -1.38 6.23
C PRO A 202 12.81 -2.51 5.47
N VAL A 203 11.90 -3.21 6.12
CA VAL A 203 11.11 -4.34 5.59
C VAL A 203 9.80 -4.46 6.35
N GLY A 204 8.90 -5.28 5.84
CA GLY A 204 7.77 -5.79 6.60
C GLY A 204 6.41 -5.27 6.14
N SER A 205 5.45 -6.13 6.38
CA SER A 205 4.03 -5.87 6.17
C SER A 205 3.23 -6.67 7.21
N LEU A 206 1.99 -6.26 7.43
CA LEU A 206 1.04 -6.97 8.28
C LEU A 206 -0.18 -7.35 7.47
N LEU A 207 -0.66 -8.58 7.63
CA LEU A 207 -1.99 -9.01 7.22
C LEU A 207 -2.87 -9.07 8.45
N VAL A 208 -4.03 -8.42 8.40
CA VAL A 208 -4.92 -8.24 9.54
C VAL A 208 -6.32 -8.75 9.21
N GLY A 209 -6.97 -9.43 10.16
CA GLY A 209 -8.30 -10.00 9.98
C GLY A 209 -8.83 -10.67 11.25
N ASN A 210 -9.80 -11.57 11.11
CA ASN A 210 -10.26 -12.38 12.23
C ASN A 210 -9.30 -13.53 12.53
N THR A 211 -9.42 -14.13 13.70
CA THR A 211 -8.52 -15.16 14.21
C THR A 211 -8.43 -16.39 13.29
N ASP A 212 -9.56 -16.87 12.79
CA ASP A 212 -9.57 -18.08 11.94
C ASP A 212 -8.97 -17.83 10.56
N TYR A 213 -9.19 -16.64 10.01
CA TYR A 213 -8.55 -16.20 8.79
C TYR A 213 -7.03 -16.10 8.96
N ILE A 214 -6.54 -15.50 10.03
CA ILE A 214 -5.10 -15.36 10.32
C ILE A 214 -4.45 -16.73 10.58
N LYS A 215 -5.14 -17.68 11.21
CA LYS A 215 -4.64 -19.06 11.32
C LYS A 215 -4.42 -19.71 9.95
N ARG A 216 -5.33 -19.54 9.00
CA ARG A 216 -5.15 -20.02 7.62
C ARG A 216 -3.98 -19.29 6.94
N ALA A 217 -3.93 -17.97 7.07
CA ALA A 217 -2.87 -17.14 6.52
C ALA A 217 -1.48 -17.53 7.02
N ASN A 218 -1.33 -17.92 8.30
CA ASN A 218 -0.05 -18.36 8.85
C ASN A 218 0.48 -19.65 8.17
N ARG A 219 -0.39 -20.55 7.74
CA ARG A 219 0.03 -21.74 6.97
C ARG A 219 0.54 -21.33 5.57
N TRP A 220 -0.15 -20.40 4.92
CA TRP A 220 0.28 -19.86 3.63
C TRP A 220 1.58 -19.03 3.77
N ARG A 221 1.73 -18.23 4.85
CA ARG A 221 3.00 -17.55 5.16
C ARG A 221 4.14 -18.54 5.23
N LYS A 222 3.96 -19.65 5.92
CA LYS A 222 5.00 -20.69 6.03
C LYS A 222 5.33 -21.33 4.69
N MET A 223 4.31 -21.68 3.91
CA MET A 223 4.45 -22.32 2.61
C MET A 223 5.15 -21.41 1.59
N THR A 224 4.89 -20.11 1.64
CA THR A 224 5.50 -19.10 0.75
C THR A 224 6.82 -18.55 1.25
N GLY A 225 7.43 -19.17 2.28
CA GLY A 225 8.78 -18.82 2.75
C GLY A 225 8.85 -17.65 3.74
N GLY A 226 7.72 -17.15 4.26
CA GLY A 226 7.68 -16.01 5.17
C GLY A 226 7.80 -16.35 6.66
N GLY A 227 8.03 -17.62 7.02
CA GLY A 227 8.26 -18.05 8.40
C GLY A 227 9.70 -17.77 8.84
N MET A 228 9.95 -16.56 9.30
CA MET A 228 11.24 -16.15 9.86
C MET A 228 11.41 -16.69 11.27
N ARG A 229 12.63 -16.58 11.85
CA ARG A 229 12.95 -17.04 13.20
C ARG A 229 12.98 -15.84 14.17
N GLN A 230 14.11 -15.27 14.48
CA GLN A 230 14.26 -14.13 15.40
C GLN A 230 13.87 -12.82 14.67
N ALA A 231 12.61 -12.72 14.27
CA ALA A 231 12.09 -11.62 13.49
C ALA A 231 11.77 -10.37 14.33
N GLY A 232 11.90 -10.46 15.66
CA GLY A 232 11.67 -9.34 16.57
C GLY A 232 12.51 -8.12 16.26
N ILE A 233 13.74 -8.30 15.76
CA ILE A 233 14.57 -7.19 15.27
C ILE A 233 13.85 -6.36 14.20
N LEU A 234 13.17 -7.02 13.27
CA LEU A 234 12.43 -6.36 12.19
C LEU A 234 11.06 -5.85 12.68
N ALA A 235 10.42 -6.60 13.56
CA ALA A 235 9.14 -6.23 14.15
C ALA A 235 9.24 -4.97 15.03
N ALA A 236 10.38 -4.76 15.70
CA ALA A 236 10.65 -3.54 16.47
C ALA A 236 10.58 -2.28 15.60
N ALA A 237 11.10 -2.34 14.37
CA ALA A 237 10.94 -1.24 13.42
C ALA A 237 9.47 -0.97 13.11
N GLY A 238 8.66 -2.02 12.95
CA GLY A 238 7.22 -1.92 12.74
C GLY A 238 6.50 -1.27 13.91
N LEU A 239 6.80 -1.67 15.14
CA LEU A 239 6.26 -1.07 16.36
C LEU A 239 6.64 0.40 16.48
N TYR A 240 7.92 0.73 16.27
CA TYR A 240 8.39 2.11 16.26
C TYR A 240 7.61 2.95 15.23
N ALA A 241 7.49 2.44 14.02
CA ALA A 241 6.82 3.12 12.92
C ALA A 241 5.34 3.39 13.21
N LEU A 242 4.60 2.39 13.71
CA LEU A 242 3.18 2.54 14.04
C LEU A 242 2.95 3.51 15.21
N LYS A 243 3.88 3.57 16.18
CA LYS A 243 3.78 4.48 17.33
C LYS A 243 4.23 5.91 17.02
N ASN A 244 5.20 6.11 16.12
CA ASN A 244 5.87 7.40 15.96
C ASN A 244 5.74 8.02 14.56
N ASN A 245 5.53 7.23 13.49
CA ASN A 245 5.64 7.73 12.12
C ASN A 245 4.29 7.93 11.41
N VAL A 246 3.16 7.56 12.03
CA VAL A 246 1.85 7.73 11.39
C VAL A 246 1.49 9.20 11.26
N ALA A 247 1.56 9.98 12.34
CA ALA A 247 1.17 11.38 12.34
C ALA A 247 2.02 12.22 11.38
N ARG A 248 3.32 11.91 11.23
CA ARG A 248 4.22 12.63 10.33
C ARG A 248 3.91 12.45 8.84
N LEU A 249 3.08 11.49 8.44
CA LEU A 249 2.62 11.38 7.05
C LEU A 249 1.90 12.64 6.56
N LYS A 250 1.40 13.45 7.49
CA LYS A 250 0.86 14.78 7.20
C LYS A 250 1.90 15.69 6.55
N ASP A 251 3.17 15.61 6.97
CA ASP A 251 4.27 16.40 6.38
C ASP A 251 4.49 16.02 4.91
N ASP A 252 4.34 14.72 4.57
CA ASP A 252 4.45 14.24 3.20
C ASP A 252 3.30 14.77 2.33
N HIS A 253 2.06 14.81 2.87
CA HIS A 253 0.90 15.40 2.19
C HIS A 253 1.10 16.90 1.97
N ASP A 254 1.52 17.64 2.99
CA ASP A 254 1.77 19.08 2.91
C ASP A 254 2.92 19.41 1.94
N ASN A 255 3.93 18.54 1.87
CA ASN A 255 5.02 18.64 0.91
C ASN A 255 4.53 18.39 -0.52
N ALA A 256 3.67 17.40 -0.74
CA ALA A 256 3.10 17.12 -2.06
C ALA A 256 2.21 18.26 -2.54
N ALA A 257 1.33 18.77 -1.69
CA ALA A 257 0.46 19.91 -2.00
C ALA A 257 1.26 21.17 -2.33
N TRP A 258 2.26 21.49 -1.52
CA TRP A 258 3.14 22.64 -1.73
C TRP A 258 3.90 22.52 -3.06
N MET A 259 4.54 21.37 -3.30
CA MET A 259 5.29 21.15 -4.54
C MET A 259 4.38 21.23 -5.76
N ALA A 260 3.17 20.70 -5.69
CA ALA A 260 2.18 20.80 -6.76
C ALA A 260 1.82 22.27 -7.08
N ALA A 261 1.66 23.10 -6.05
CA ALA A 261 1.42 24.54 -6.21
C ALA A 261 2.61 25.24 -6.89
N GLN A 262 3.83 25.00 -6.40
CA GLN A 262 5.04 25.60 -6.97
C GLN A 262 5.29 25.18 -8.43
N LEU A 263 5.04 23.90 -8.76
CA LEU A 263 5.20 23.43 -10.14
C LEU A 263 4.17 24.05 -11.08
N ARG A 264 2.91 24.26 -10.65
CA ARG A 264 1.91 24.98 -11.43
C ARG A 264 2.30 26.44 -11.68
N GLU A 265 2.86 27.11 -10.66
CA GLU A 265 3.30 28.50 -10.73
C GLU A 265 4.39 28.72 -11.79
N ILE A 266 5.29 27.75 -11.99
CA ILE A 266 6.32 27.79 -13.03
C ILE A 266 5.84 27.24 -14.39
N GLY A 267 4.54 26.90 -14.54
CA GLY A 267 3.95 26.47 -15.81
C GLY A 267 4.05 24.96 -16.11
N ALA A 268 4.37 24.13 -15.12
CA ALA A 268 4.33 22.67 -15.30
C ALA A 268 2.88 22.15 -15.33
N ASP A 269 2.59 21.17 -16.19
CA ASP A 269 1.26 20.53 -16.27
C ASP A 269 1.06 19.53 -15.13
N VAL A 270 0.74 20.03 -13.93
CA VAL A 270 0.41 19.20 -12.77
C VAL A 270 -1.03 18.72 -12.89
N MET A 271 -1.20 17.48 -13.33
CA MET A 271 -2.51 16.83 -13.53
C MET A 271 -3.30 16.70 -12.24
N ARG A 272 -2.63 16.25 -11.18
CA ARG A 272 -3.21 16.04 -9.83
C ARG A 272 -2.15 15.89 -8.77
N HIS A 273 -2.55 16.04 -7.52
CA HIS A 273 -1.83 15.56 -6.33
C HIS A 273 -2.84 14.93 -5.38
N ASP A 274 -2.44 13.85 -4.72
CA ASP A 274 -3.26 13.12 -3.76
C ASP A 274 -2.34 12.58 -2.67
N THR A 275 -2.68 12.79 -1.42
CA THR A 275 -1.86 12.41 -0.26
C THR A 275 -0.38 12.79 -0.45
N ASN A 276 0.53 11.84 -0.45
CA ASN A 276 1.97 12.04 -0.61
C ASN A 276 2.46 11.99 -2.08
N MET A 277 1.58 12.05 -3.06
CA MET A 277 1.93 11.89 -4.48
C MET A 277 1.45 13.06 -5.33
N LEU A 278 2.22 13.41 -6.35
CA LEU A 278 1.77 14.27 -7.42
C LEU A 278 2.16 13.71 -8.79
N PHE A 279 1.40 14.10 -9.82
CA PHE A 279 1.54 13.60 -11.17
C PHE A 279 1.66 14.78 -12.15
N VAL A 280 2.77 14.80 -12.90
CA VAL A 280 3.10 15.90 -13.83
C VAL A 280 3.20 15.35 -15.25
N ARG A 281 2.40 15.88 -16.15
CA ARG A 281 2.51 15.52 -17.57
C ARG A 281 3.70 16.22 -18.20
N VAL A 282 4.54 15.44 -18.86
CA VAL A 282 5.76 15.91 -19.55
C VAL A 282 5.70 15.64 -21.06
N GLY A 283 4.99 14.58 -21.45
CA GLY A 283 4.96 14.06 -22.81
C GLY A 283 6.04 13.02 -23.08
N GLU A 284 5.81 12.20 -24.11
CA GLU A 284 6.72 11.09 -24.46
C GLU A 284 8.09 11.60 -24.94
N ASP A 285 8.07 12.68 -25.73
CA ASP A 285 9.25 13.31 -26.34
C ASP A 285 10.21 13.93 -25.32
N ARG A 286 9.71 14.40 -24.18
CA ARG A 286 10.51 15.08 -23.14
C ARG A 286 10.84 14.23 -21.92
N ALA A 287 10.18 13.08 -21.73
CA ALA A 287 10.29 12.28 -20.52
C ALA A 287 11.73 11.80 -20.24
N ALA A 288 12.40 11.22 -21.25
CA ALA A 288 13.78 10.74 -21.12
C ALA A 288 14.77 11.88 -20.84
N ALA A 289 14.62 13.01 -21.55
CA ALA A 289 15.46 14.19 -21.38
C ALA A 289 15.29 14.80 -19.96
N LEU A 290 14.07 14.85 -19.43
CA LEU A 290 13.84 15.28 -18.05
C LEU A 290 14.51 14.35 -17.05
N GLY A 291 14.38 13.03 -17.21
CA GLY A 291 15.00 12.06 -16.33
C GLY A 291 16.51 12.23 -16.24
N GLU A 292 17.20 12.37 -17.36
CA GLU A 292 18.63 12.60 -17.40
C GLU A 292 19.03 13.98 -16.85
N PHE A 293 18.26 15.00 -17.17
CA PHE A 293 18.47 16.35 -16.65
C PHE A 293 18.39 16.41 -15.13
N MET A 294 17.40 15.75 -14.52
CA MET A 294 17.22 15.67 -13.08
C MET A 294 18.34 14.86 -12.43
N LYS A 295 18.68 13.71 -13.01
CA LYS A 295 19.73 12.82 -12.52
C LYS A 295 21.10 13.51 -12.44
N THR A 296 21.48 14.29 -13.44
CA THR A 296 22.74 15.08 -13.44
C THR A 296 22.77 16.16 -12.36
N ARG A 297 21.62 16.48 -11.74
CA ARG A 297 21.45 17.44 -10.64
C ARG A 297 21.19 16.77 -9.29
N GLY A 298 21.42 15.46 -9.21
CA GLY A 298 21.25 14.70 -7.97
C GLY A 298 19.79 14.42 -7.58
N VAL A 299 18.86 14.49 -8.55
CA VAL A 299 17.44 14.17 -8.34
C VAL A 299 17.07 12.92 -9.12
N LEU A 300 16.50 11.92 -8.45
CA LEU A 300 16.00 10.69 -9.05
C LEU A 300 14.48 10.72 -9.20
N ILE A 301 14.01 10.50 -10.41
CA ILE A 301 12.60 10.36 -10.77
C ILE A 301 12.41 9.17 -11.71
N ASN A 302 11.22 8.59 -11.77
CA ASN A 302 10.86 7.63 -12.81
C ASN A 302 10.42 8.41 -14.05
N ALA A 303 11.30 8.48 -15.06
CA ALA A 303 11.03 9.17 -16.30
C ALA A 303 9.93 8.45 -17.09
N SER A 304 8.81 9.12 -17.27
CA SER A 304 7.64 8.63 -18.02
C SER A 304 6.83 9.82 -18.55
N PRO A 305 5.95 9.64 -19.55
CA PRO A 305 5.11 10.73 -20.08
C PRO A 305 4.28 11.44 -19.02
N VAL A 306 3.89 10.72 -17.96
CA VAL A 306 3.31 11.26 -16.72
C VAL A 306 4.22 10.89 -15.57
N VAL A 307 5.03 11.82 -15.10
CA VAL A 307 5.98 11.62 -14.00
C VAL A 307 5.20 11.61 -12.69
N ARG A 308 5.32 10.51 -11.93
CA ARG A 308 4.86 10.45 -10.54
C ARG A 308 6.01 10.85 -9.63
N LEU A 309 5.79 11.83 -8.77
CA LEU A 309 6.70 12.23 -7.70
C LEU A 309 6.08 11.85 -6.36
N VAL A 310 6.85 11.22 -5.47
CA VAL A 310 6.38 10.71 -4.19
C VAL A 310 7.16 11.38 -3.05
N MET A 311 6.43 12.03 -2.15
CA MET A 311 6.99 12.66 -0.94
C MET A 311 7.11 11.63 0.16
N HIS A 312 8.19 11.74 0.95
CA HIS A 312 8.46 10.82 2.04
C HIS A 312 9.48 11.42 3.03
N LEU A 313 9.69 10.74 4.14
CA LEU A 313 10.45 11.22 5.32
C LEU A 313 11.92 11.62 5.04
N ASP A 314 12.54 11.12 3.96
CA ASP A 314 13.95 11.42 3.63
C ASP A 314 14.10 12.64 2.70
N VAL A 315 13.00 13.38 2.44
CA VAL A 315 13.01 14.55 1.56
C VAL A 315 12.45 15.76 2.29
N SER A 316 13.32 16.78 2.50
CA SER A 316 12.92 18.03 3.15
C SER A 316 12.27 19.02 2.19
N ARG A 317 11.56 20.02 2.77
CA ARG A 317 10.96 21.13 2.01
C ARG A 317 12.01 21.95 1.24
N GLU A 318 13.19 22.15 1.80
CA GLU A 318 14.32 22.87 1.18
C GLU A 318 14.81 22.10 -0.06
N GLN A 319 14.96 20.79 0.06
CA GLN A 319 15.32 19.94 -1.07
C GLN A 319 14.26 19.96 -2.18
N LEU A 320 12.97 19.98 -1.84
CA LEU A 320 11.89 20.12 -2.81
C LEU A 320 11.93 21.48 -3.52
N ALA A 321 12.30 22.56 -2.82
CA ALA A 321 12.49 23.86 -3.45
C ALA A 321 13.59 23.85 -4.49
N ASP A 322 14.68 23.11 -4.27
CA ASP A 322 15.74 22.94 -5.27
C ASP A 322 15.25 22.10 -6.47
N VAL A 323 14.45 21.08 -6.22
CA VAL A 323 13.80 20.31 -7.31
C VAL A 323 12.91 21.21 -8.17
N VAL A 324 12.13 22.09 -7.58
CA VAL A 324 11.29 23.08 -8.32
C VAL A 324 12.15 23.99 -9.22
N LYS A 325 13.29 24.50 -8.71
CA LYS A 325 14.24 25.29 -9.54
C LYS A 325 14.77 24.48 -10.72
N HIS A 326 15.06 23.20 -10.55
CA HIS A 326 15.50 22.32 -11.63
C HIS A 326 14.39 22.09 -12.65
N TRP A 327 13.12 21.92 -12.22
CA TRP A 327 11.98 21.85 -13.11
C TRP A 327 11.85 23.14 -13.94
N GLN A 328 11.94 24.30 -13.29
CA GLN A 328 11.88 25.59 -13.96
C GLN A 328 12.96 25.72 -15.06
N ALA A 329 14.20 25.38 -14.71
CA ALA A 329 15.31 25.41 -15.67
C ALA A 329 15.14 24.41 -16.82
N PHE A 330 14.45 23.29 -16.62
CA PHE A 330 14.14 22.34 -17.68
C PHE A 330 13.01 22.86 -18.59
N LEU A 331 12.00 23.50 -18.05
CA LEU A 331 10.86 24.04 -18.83
C LEU A 331 11.26 25.19 -19.76
N GLN A 332 12.34 25.91 -19.43
CA GLN A 332 12.89 27.01 -20.24
C GLN A 332 13.77 26.55 -21.41
N ARG A 333 13.97 25.23 -21.57
CA ARG A 333 14.71 24.60 -22.70
C ARG A 333 13.76 24.21 -23.81
#